data_f5a3b1fd2085286b0a75784377a4ebb6
#
_entry.id   f5a3b1fd2085286b0a75784377a4ebb6
#
_cell.length_a   1.000
_cell.length_b   1.000
_cell.length_c   1.000
_cell.angle_alpha   90.00
_cell.angle_beta   90.00
_cell.angle_gamma   90.00
#
_symmetry.space_group_name_H-M   'P 1'
#
loop_
_entity.id
_entity.type
_entity.pdbx_description
1 polymer ?
#
loop_
_entity_poly.entity_id
_entity_poly.type
_entity_poly.pdbx_seq_one_letter_code
_entity_poly.pdbx_strand_id
1 'polypeptide(L)'
;YIGLTLFYIQDKFYYLFDYMVYNLPLFKSTIVGFSNLELILNHRAIYFFAGLGFIFFTIFLFKRLPNARRSHYPWLFLSFCMFLLMVTAGFRHVRSILWEGEMRALYTSINNKYVYEPKMAIDYYDISVEQKSETIRSVVGMEGTALAASEVFIFCLNPGLRVEEVKDGEKSLNFKREEQILAVDFGREIEKGDTISFSVSYEGRIKDDFCYLDIPEEVLQQPHDKEMLKLDKKYSFQTSDYVLFTPETYWYPRPGTGYSDKSPDWQQTYFSRFRLDVKPLPGLVSISQSANNPYRCLLY
;
A
#
# COMPACT_ATOMS: atom_id res chain seq x y z
N TYR A 1 35.15 -13.14 10.02
CA TYR A 1 34.15 -13.86 10.82
C TYR A 1 32.93 -12.99 11.11
N ILE A 2 33.09 -11.80 11.70
CA ILE A 2 31.97 -10.91 12.05
C ILE A 2 31.10 -10.57 10.84
N GLY A 3 31.71 -10.23 9.68
CA GLY A 3 30.96 -9.91 8.47
C GLY A 3 30.15 -11.10 7.92
N LEU A 4 30.71 -12.33 8.00
CA LEU A 4 29.99 -13.54 7.63
C LEU A 4 28.84 -13.84 8.58
N THR A 5 29.06 -13.68 9.90
CA THR A 5 28.01 -13.90 10.89
C THR A 5 26.86 -12.91 10.71
N LEU A 6 27.17 -11.64 10.49
CA LEU A 6 26.14 -10.61 10.22
C LEU A 6 25.38 -10.89 8.90
N PHE A 7 26.05 -11.49 7.92
CA PHE A 7 25.42 -11.91 6.67
C PHE A 7 24.39 -13.03 6.88
N TYR A 8 24.68 -14.02 7.73
CA TYR A 8 23.78 -15.15 8.01
C TYR A 8 22.58 -14.80 8.90
N ILE A 9 22.63 -13.69 9.64
CA ILE A 9 21.56 -13.26 10.55
C ILE A 9 20.90 -11.94 10.11
N GLN A 10 20.98 -11.65 8.81
CA GLN A 10 20.47 -10.38 8.23
C GLN A 10 18.97 -10.17 8.46
N ASP A 11 18.17 -11.23 8.40
CA ASP A 11 16.76 -11.23 8.67
C ASP A 11 16.43 -10.68 10.05
N LYS A 12 17.18 -11.09 11.09
CA LYS A 12 17.01 -10.62 12.47
C LYS A 12 17.33 -9.14 12.66
N PHE A 13 18.08 -8.55 11.75
CA PHE A 13 18.44 -7.13 11.74
C PHE A 13 17.77 -6.35 10.62
N TYR A 14 16.66 -6.85 10.09
CA TYR A 14 15.89 -6.18 9.03
C TYR A 14 16.76 -5.80 7.84
N TYR A 15 17.70 -6.68 7.46
CA TYR A 15 18.66 -6.49 6.37
C TYR A 15 19.56 -5.23 6.49
N LEU A 16 19.69 -4.68 7.70
CA LEU A 16 20.48 -3.46 7.94
C LEU A 16 21.95 -3.62 7.51
N PHE A 17 22.51 -4.84 7.61
CA PHE A 17 23.89 -5.17 7.28
C PHE A 17 24.08 -5.75 5.88
N ASP A 18 23.03 -5.75 5.06
CA ASP A 18 23.10 -6.19 3.67
C ASP A 18 23.69 -5.10 2.74
N TYR A 19 24.98 -4.80 2.93
CA TYR A 19 25.62 -3.79 2.09
C TYR A 19 25.72 -4.21 0.62
N MET A 20 25.76 -5.53 0.33
CA MET A 20 25.79 -6.10 -1.01
C MET A 20 24.43 -6.07 -1.71
N VAL A 21 23.36 -5.77 -0.97
CA VAL A 21 21.99 -5.61 -1.51
C VAL A 21 21.43 -6.90 -2.13
N TYR A 22 21.72 -8.02 -1.52
CA TYR A 22 21.19 -9.30 -1.97
C TYR A 22 19.67 -9.40 -1.78
N ASN A 23 19.15 -8.79 -0.69
CA ASN A 23 17.76 -8.91 -0.27
C ASN A 23 16.93 -7.64 -0.57
N LEU A 24 17.48 -6.66 -1.27
CA LEU A 24 16.75 -5.45 -1.66
C LEU A 24 16.33 -5.51 -3.13
N PRO A 25 15.14 -5.02 -3.48
CA PRO A 25 14.61 -5.05 -4.83
C PRO A 25 15.25 -3.98 -5.71
N LEU A 26 16.51 -4.20 -6.12
CA LEU A 26 17.28 -3.28 -6.95
C LEU A 26 16.99 -3.36 -8.45
N PHE A 27 16.18 -4.32 -8.88
CA PHE A 27 15.88 -4.46 -10.29
C PHE A 27 15.00 -3.32 -10.78
N LYS A 28 15.49 -2.56 -11.76
CA LYS A 28 14.74 -1.50 -12.41
C LYS A 28 13.87 -2.09 -13.50
N SER A 29 12.55 -1.98 -13.35
CA SER A 29 11.60 -2.27 -14.42
C SER A 29 11.69 -1.21 -15.52
N THR A 30 11.53 -1.62 -16.78
CA THR A 30 11.45 -0.70 -17.91
C THR A 30 10.14 0.09 -17.94
N ILE A 31 9.10 -0.39 -17.23
CA ILE A 31 7.77 0.22 -17.21
C ILE A 31 7.60 1.11 -15.98
N VAL A 32 7.86 0.58 -14.78
CA VAL A 32 7.56 1.26 -13.51
C VAL A 32 8.81 1.79 -12.78
N GLY A 33 9.99 1.64 -13.34
CA GLY A 33 11.22 2.05 -12.69
C GLY A 33 11.57 1.18 -11.48
N PHE A 34 11.98 1.80 -10.38
CA PHE A 34 12.21 1.11 -9.10
C PHE A 34 10.90 1.06 -8.31
N SER A 35 10.43 -0.15 -8.00
CA SER A 35 9.17 -0.34 -7.28
C SER A 35 9.23 0.16 -5.82
N ASN A 36 10.36 0.01 -5.14
CA ASN A 36 10.55 0.36 -3.73
C ASN A 36 11.68 1.37 -3.52
N LEU A 37 11.61 2.49 -4.26
CA LEU A 37 12.67 3.51 -4.25
C LEU A 37 12.96 4.05 -2.85
N GLU A 38 11.95 4.28 -2.03
CA GLU A 38 12.13 4.79 -0.66
C GLU A 38 12.91 3.81 0.23
N LEU A 39 12.59 2.52 0.17
CA LEU A 39 13.30 1.47 0.90
C LEU A 39 14.77 1.41 0.47
N ILE A 40 15.02 1.43 -0.84
CA ILE A 40 16.37 1.42 -1.43
C ILE A 40 17.16 2.64 -0.97
N LEU A 41 16.58 3.83 -1.08
CA LEU A 41 17.26 5.08 -0.72
C LEU A 41 17.57 5.15 0.78
N ASN A 42 16.65 4.78 1.65
CA ASN A 42 16.88 4.74 3.08
C ASN A 42 18.02 3.78 3.44
N HIS A 43 18.02 2.58 2.87
CA HIS A 43 19.08 1.62 3.10
C HIS A 43 20.44 2.09 2.55
N ARG A 44 20.49 2.64 1.35
CA ARG A 44 21.75 3.18 0.76
C ARG A 44 22.26 4.39 1.53
N ALA A 45 21.38 5.24 2.05
CA ALA A 45 21.74 6.39 2.87
C ALA A 45 22.52 5.99 4.12
N ILE A 46 22.22 4.82 4.73
CA ILE A 46 22.98 4.30 5.88
C ILE A 46 24.46 4.20 5.54
N TYR A 47 24.79 3.53 4.44
CA TYR A 47 26.17 3.29 4.04
C TYR A 47 26.85 4.54 3.49
N PHE A 48 26.11 5.38 2.79
CA PHE A 48 26.60 6.66 2.30
C PHE A 48 27.04 7.57 3.45
N PHE A 49 26.19 7.76 4.45
CA PHE A 49 26.52 8.59 5.61
C PHE A 49 27.57 7.94 6.50
N ALA A 50 27.58 6.61 6.63
CA ALA A 50 28.66 5.90 7.33
C ALA A 50 30.01 6.17 6.66
N GLY A 51 30.09 6.01 5.33
CA GLY A 51 31.30 6.27 4.55
C GLY A 51 31.82 7.70 4.72
N LEU A 52 30.94 8.70 4.60
CA LEU A 52 31.31 10.11 4.83
C LEU A 52 31.73 10.34 6.28
N GLY A 53 31.04 9.74 7.26
CA GLY A 53 31.40 9.82 8.65
C GLY A 53 32.83 9.32 8.92
N PHE A 54 33.18 8.16 8.38
CA PHE A 54 34.52 7.60 8.49
C PHE A 54 35.58 8.44 7.78
N ILE A 55 35.28 9.01 6.60
CA ILE A 55 36.19 9.91 5.88
C ILE A 55 36.51 11.14 6.74
N PHE A 56 35.48 11.82 7.26
CA PHE A 56 35.70 13.00 8.10
C PHE A 56 36.40 12.67 9.41
N PHE A 57 36.11 11.51 10.02
CA PHE A 57 36.82 11.02 11.18
C PHE A 57 38.29 10.74 10.89
N THR A 58 38.59 10.14 9.75
CA THR A 58 39.96 9.90 9.31
C THR A 58 40.71 11.21 9.12
N ILE A 59 40.08 12.21 8.47
CA ILE A 59 40.69 13.55 8.31
C ILE A 59 40.99 14.19 9.68
N PHE A 60 40.11 13.99 10.66
CA PHE A 60 40.34 14.47 12.01
C PHE A 60 41.55 13.80 12.67
N LEU A 61 41.73 12.49 12.51
CA LEU A 61 42.81 11.72 13.10
C LEU A 61 44.17 11.94 12.43
N PHE A 62 44.23 12.39 11.19
CA PHE A 62 45.48 12.61 10.51
C PHE A 62 46.28 13.72 11.20
N LYS A 63 47.55 13.42 11.53
CA LYS A 63 48.50 14.40 12.04
C LYS A 63 48.77 15.49 10.99
N ARG A 64 48.60 16.73 11.36
CA ARG A 64 48.91 17.88 10.52
C ARG A 64 50.36 18.31 10.67
N LEU A 65 50.84 18.97 9.65
CA LEU A 65 52.16 19.63 9.69
C LEU A 65 52.16 20.69 10.81
N PRO A 66 53.32 20.93 11.46
CA PRO A 66 53.43 21.81 12.63
C PRO A 66 52.92 23.24 12.43
N ASN A 67 52.89 23.72 11.19
CA ASN A 67 52.47 25.09 10.82
C ASN A 67 50.99 25.20 10.40
N ALA A 68 50.17 24.17 10.54
CA ALA A 68 48.77 24.22 10.12
C ALA A 68 47.94 25.03 11.15
N ARG A 69 47.55 26.25 10.78
CA ARG A 69 46.75 27.16 11.62
C ARG A 69 45.26 26.79 11.75
N ARG A 70 44.72 25.91 10.86
CA ARG A 70 43.28 25.59 10.92
C ARG A 70 42.98 24.52 11.91
N SER A 71 41.94 24.77 12.72
CA SER A 71 41.36 23.79 13.66
C SER A 71 40.92 22.53 12.91
N HIS A 72 41.01 21.34 13.53
CA HIS A 72 40.54 20.06 13.00
C HIS A 72 39.20 19.64 13.65
N TYR A 73 38.76 20.34 14.68
CA TYR A 73 37.47 20.05 15.33
C TYR A 73 36.24 20.13 14.44
N PRO A 74 36.16 21.01 13.41
CA PRO A 74 35.05 21.01 12.47
C PRO A 74 34.86 19.67 11.75
N TRP A 75 35.93 18.93 11.48
CA TRP A 75 35.86 17.61 10.85
C TRP A 75 35.29 16.55 11.82
N LEU A 76 35.60 16.63 13.10
CA LEU A 76 35.00 15.79 14.12
C LEU A 76 33.50 16.06 14.26
N PHE A 77 33.10 17.33 14.27
CA PHE A 77 31.70 17.72 14.30
C PHE A 77 30.96 17.21 13.05
N LEU A 78 31.54 17.37 11.87
CA LEU A 78 30.94 16.89 10.61
C LEU A 78 30.82 15.36 10.59
N SER A 79 31.84 14.64 11.08
CA SER A 79 31.79 13.20 11.27
C SER A 79 30.62 12.79 12.17
N PHE A 80 30.45 13.45 13.31
CA PHE A 80 29.36 13.20 14.24
C PHE A 80 27.99 13.43 13.59
N CYS A 81 27.83 14.52 12.81
CA CYS A 81 26.60 14.79 12.05
C CYS A 81 26.31 13.69 11.04
N MET A 82 27.31 13.17 10.34
CA MET A 82 27.12 12.07 9.37
C MET A 82 26.71 10.77 10.06
N PHE A 83 27.32 10.42 11.20
CA PHE A 83 26.90 9.25 11.96
C PHE A 83 25.47 9.39 12.53
N LEU A 84 25.07 10.60 12.93
CA LEU A 84 23.69 10.85 13.34
C LEU A 84 22.70 10.64 12.20
N LEU A 85 23.04 11.11 10.98
CA LEU A 85 22.25 10.88 9.78
C LEU A 85 22.19 9.39 9.41
N MET A 86 23.29 8.64 9.55
CA MET A 86 23.33 7.19 9.38
C MET A 86 22.35 6.48 10.33
N VAL A 87 22.39 6.83 11.62
CA VAL A 87 21.47 6.25 12.62
C VAL A 87 20.01 6.58 12.29
N THR A 88 19.74 7.83 11.89
CA THR A 88 18.40 8.26 11.49
C THR A 88 17.90 7.48 10.27
N ALA A 89 18.74 7.28 9.26
CA ALA A 89 18.41 6.48 8.08
C ALA A 89 18.14 5.02 8.44
N GLY A 90 18.96 4.42 9.32
CA GLY A 90 18.77 3.07 9.84
C GLY A 90 17.46 2.91 10.62
N PHE A 91 17.16 3.87 11.49
CA PHE A 91 15.90 3.90 12.22
C PHE A 91 14.68 3.98 11.29
N ARG A 92 14.74 4.86 10.28
CA ARG A 92 13.65 4.96 9.28
C ARG A 92 13.47 3.65 8.49
N HIS A 93 14.57 3.00 8.09
CA HIS A 93 14.54 1.73 7.39
C HIS A 93 13.86 0.63 8.24
N VAL A 94 14.29 0.45 9.48
CA VAL A 94 13.69 -0.55 10.40
C VAL A 94 12.22 -0.20 10.70
N ARG A 95 11.95 1.07 10.96
CA ARG A 95 10.58 1.53 11.29
C ARG A 95 9.61 1.29 10.12
N SER A 96 10.03 1.46 8.87
CA SER A 96 9.15 1.20 7.70
C SER A 96 8.73 -0.26 7.62
N ILE A 97 9.65 -1.18 7.89
CA ILE A 97 9.35 -2.63 7.87
C ILE A 97 8.42 -3.02 9.03
N LEU A 98 8.72 -2.56 10.24
CA LEU A 98 7.87 -2.83 11.42
C LEU A 98 6.47 -2.24 11.28
N TRP A 99 6.39 -1.04 10.70
CA TRP A 99 5.11 -0.35 10.50
C TRP A 99 4.17 -1.13 9.56
N GLU A 100 4.71 -1.74 8.51
CA GLU A 100 3.92 -2.58 7.61
C GLU A 100 3.27 -3.75 8.36
N GLY A 101 4.04 -4.49 9.17
CA GLY A 101 3.50 -5.58 9.99
C GLY A 101 2.45 -5.12 11.02
N GLU A 102 2.70 -3.99 11.71
CA GLU A 102 1.74 -3.40 12.64
C GLU A 102 0.42 -3.04 11.95
N MET A 103 0.48 -2.45 10.74
CA MET A 103 -0.71 -2.06 9.98
C MET A 103 -1.48 -3.27 9.46
N ARG A 104 -0.81 -4.30 8.96
CA ARG A 104 -1.45 -5.55 8.54
C ARG A 104 -2.20 -6.23 9.69
N ALA A 105 -1.59 -6.30 10.87
CA ALA A 105 -2.26 -6.81 12.07
C ALA A 105 -3.48 -5.96 12.47
N LEU A 106 -3.38 -4.64 12.39
CA LEU A 106 -4.50 -3.73 12.64
C LEU A 106 -5.65 -3.99 11.66
N TYR A 107 -5.38 -4.06 10.36
CA TYR A 107 -6.41 -4.31 9.35
C TYR A 107 -7.13 -5.66 9.57
N THR A 108 -6.37 -6.72 9.88
CA THR A 108 -6.95 -8.03 10.21
C THR A 108 -7.83 -7.95 11.45
N SER A 109 -7.40 -7.24 12.49
CA SER A 109 -8.18 -7.07 13.73
C SER A 109 -9.51 -6.34 13.47
N ILE A 110 -9.49 -5.32 12.60
CA ILE A 110 -10.71 -4.59 12.21
C ILE A 110 -11.63 -5.48 11.37
N ASN A 111 -11.09 -6.24 10.41
CA ASN A 111 -11.89 -7.21 9.65
C ASN A 111 -12.56 -8.23 10.56
N ASN A 112 -11.84 -8.75 11.55
CA ASN A 112 -12.37 -9.69 12.55
C ASN A 112 -13.54 -9.13 13.38
N LYS A 113 -13.57 -7.82 13.59
CA LYS A 113 -14.64 -7.12 14.30
C LYS A 113 -15.94 -7.09 13.50
N TYR A 114 -15.83 -6.95 12.17
CA TYR A 114 -16.97 -6.71 11.28
C TYR A 114 -17.34 -7.90 10.39
N VAL A 115 -16.67 -9.05 10.50
CA VAL A 115 -16.84 -10.17 9.57
C VAL A 115 -18.24 -10.78 9.59
N TYR A 116 -18.97 -10.67 10.71
CA TYR A 116 -20.33 -11.17 10.87
C TYR A 116 -21.44 -10.14 10.66
N GLU A 117 -21.07 -8.90 10.37
CA GLU A 117 -22.03 -7.84 10.10
C GLU A 117 -22.79 -8.07 8.77
N PRO A 118 -24.01 -7.52 8.64
CA PRO A 118 -24.83 -7.65 7.45
C PRO A 118 -24.12 -7.25 6.16
N LYS A 119 -24.32 -8.05 5.11
CA LYS A 119 -23.69 -7.90 3.79
C LYS A 119 -24.76 -7.76 2.71
N MET A 120 -24.37 -7.16 1.59
CA MET A 120 -25.11 -7.15 0.34
C MET A 120 -24.42 -8.03 -0.70
N ALA A 121 -25.18 -8.62 -1.63
CA ALA A 121 -24.64 -9.10 -2.89
C ALA A 121 -24.74 -7.95 -3.90
N ILE A 122 -23.62 -7.53 -4.50
CA ILE A 122 -23.64 -6.47 -5.52
C ILE A 122 -23.74 -7.13 -6.89
N ASP A 123 -24.83 -6.82 -7.60
CA ASP A 123 -25.14 -7.38 -8.92
C ASP A 123 -24.54 -6.54 -10.06
N TYR A 124 -24.41 -5.23 -9.81
CA TYR A 124 -23.90 -4.30 -10.82
C TYR A 124 -23.06 -3.18 -10.22
N TYR A 125 -21.94 -2.91 -10.89
CA TYR A 125 -21.07 -1.78 -10.63
C TYR A 125 -21.00 -0.84 -11.84
N ASP A 126 -21.20 0.44 -11.64
CA ASP A 126 -20.88 1.52 -12.60
C ASP A 126 -19.75 2.38 -12.02
N ILE A 127 -18.54 2.15 -12.50
CA ILE A 127 -17.33 2.73 -11.94
C ILE A 127 -16.79 3.81 -12.89
N SER A 128 -16.72 5.04 -12.42
CA SER A 128 -16.03 6.13 -13.10
C SER A 128 -14.76 6.48 -12.32
N VAL A 129 -13.61 6.39 -12.98
CA VAL A 129 -12.29 6.66 -12.39
C VAL A 129 -11.60 7.77 -13.15
N GLU A 130 -11.17 8.80 -12.44
CA GLU A 130 -10.32 9.86 -12.96
C GLU A 130 -8.94 9.78 -12.31
N GLN A 131 -7.90 9.63 -13.12
CA GLN A 131 -6.52 9.65 -12.65
C GLN A 131 -6.05 11.10 -12.43
N LYS A 132 -5.49 11.39 -11.24
CA LYS A 132 -4.91 12.67 -10.88
C LYS A 132 -3.46 12.48 -10.41
N SER A 133 -2.50 12.50 -11.35
CA SER A 133 -1.09 12.24 -11.04
C SER A 133 -0.90 10.94 -10.24
N GLU A 134 -0.64 11.02 -8.95
CA GLU A 134 -0.41 9.88 -8.05
C GLU A 134 -1.65 9.47 -7.25
N THR A 135 -2.81 10.07 -7.49
CA THR A 135 -4.09 9.76 -6.84
C THR A 135 -5.14 9.42 -7.86
N ILE A 136 -6.21 8.76 -7.43
CA ILE A 136 -7.42 8.58 -8.20
C ILE A 136 -8.59 9.27 -7.51
N ARG A 137 -9.52 9.75 -8.31
CA ARG A 137 -10.85 10.10 -7.88
C ARG A 137 -11.84 9.18 -8.56
N SER A 138 -12.74 8.57 -7.78
CA SER A 138 -13.70 7.63 -8.31
C SER A 138 -15.09 7.90 -7.79
N VAL A 139 -16.06 7.62 -8.65
CA VAL A 139 -17.48 7.54 -8.30
C VAL A 139 -17.96 6.16 -8.71
N VAL A 140 -18.47 5.40 -7.76
CA VAL A 140 -18.92 4.03 -7.96
C VAL A 140 -20.40 3.93 -7.66
N GLY A 141 -21.22 3.75 -8.66
CA GLY A 141 -22.61 3.34 -8.55
C GLY A 141 -22.68 1.83 -8.30
N MET A 142 -23.50 1.42 -7.37
CA MET A 142 -23.70 0.01 -6.99
C MET A 142 -25.19 -0.30 -6.93
N GLU A 143 -25.57 -1.45 -7.53
CA GLU A 143 -26.87 -2.06 -7.37
C GLU A 143 -26.69 -3.39 -6.66
N GLY A 144 -27.34 -3.56 -5.51
CA GLY A 144 -27.11 -4.74 -4.68
C GLY A 144 -28.36 -5.20 -3.97
N THR A 145 -28.38 -6.50 -3.64
CA THR A 145 -29.46 -7.17 -2.95
C THR A 145 -29.03 -7.47 -1.52
N ALA A 146 -29.88 -7.11 -0.54
CA ALA A 146 -29.61 -7.36 0.87
C ALA A 146 -29.69 -8.85 1.20
N LEU A 147 -28.64 -9.39 1.85
CA LEU A 147 -28.59 -10.79 2.27
C LEU A 147 -29.22 -11.04 3.63
N ALA A 148 -29.38 -9.98 4.42
CA ALA A 148 -30.05 -9.98 5.72
C ALA A 148 -30.76 -8.65 5.92
N ALA A 149 -31.77 -8.61 6.79
CA ALA A 149 -32.44 -7.37 7.18
C ALA A 149 -31.48 -6.53 8.02
N SER A 150 -31.29 -5.23 7.65
CA SER A 150 -30.46 -4.29 8.38
C SER A 150 -30.66 -2.85 7.91
N GLU A 151 -30.36 -1.88 8.76
CA GLU A 151 -30.21 -0.47 8.37
C GLU A 151 -28.79 -0.14 7.90
N VAL A 152 -27.79 -0.89 8.38
CA VAL A 152 -26.37 -0.62 8.11
C VAL A 152 -25.74 -1.82 7.40
N PHE A 153 -25.04 -1.55 6.32
CA PHE A 153 -24.30 -2.56 5.56
C PHE A 153 -22.83 -2.21 5.47
N ILE A 154 -22.00 -3.26 5.49
CA ILE A 154 -20.54 -3.15 5.55
C ILE A 154 -19.92 -3.39 4.18
N PHE A 155 -18.99 -2.50 3.82
CA PHE A 155 -18.17 -2.59 2.62
C PHE A 155 -16.69 -2.46 2.97
N CYS A 156 -15.86 -3.13 2.20
CA CYS A 156 -14.40 -3.02 2.28
C CYS A 156 -13.89 -2.17 1.12
N LEU A 157 -13.09 -1.17 1.43
CA LEU A 157 -12.44 -0.28 0.47
C LEU A 157 -11.02 0.00 0.97
N ASN A 158 -10.04 0.10 0.08
CA ASN A 158 -8.64 0.35 0.48
C ASN A 158 -8.52 1.52 1.47
N PRO A 159 -7.78 1.36 2.57
CA PRO A 159 -7.66 2.41 3.60
C PRO A 159 -6.98 3.71 3.12
N GLY A 160 -6.26 3.66 1.99
CA GLY A 160 -5.69 4.85 1.37
C GLY A 160 -6.69 5.71 0.58
N LEU A 161 -7.93 5.21 0.39
CA LEU A 161 -9.00 5.90 -0.32
C LEU A 161 -9.96 6.56 0.67
N ARG A 162 -9.99 7.88 0.69
CA ARG A 162 -10.88 8.66 1.55
C ARG A 162 -12.25 8.79 0.90
N VAL A 163 -13.28 8.29 1.56
CA VAL A 163 -14.66 8.47 1.13
C VAL A 163 -15.09 9.94 1.36
N GLU A 164 -15.62 10.55 0.31
CA GLU A 164 -16.11 11.93 0.34
C GLU A 164 -17.63 11.96 0.58
N GLU A 165 -18.36 11.09 -0.10
CA GLU A 165 -19.82 11.08 -0.05
C GLU A 165 -20.40 9.71 -0.39
N VAL A 166 -21.54 9.37 0.22
CA VAL A 166 -22.38 8.22 -0.13
C VAL A 166 -23.79 8.72 -0.41
N LYS A 167 -24.40 8.31 -1.53
CA LYS A 167 -25.73 8.77 -1.95
C LYS A 167 -26.65 7.63 -2.34
N ASP A 168 -27.94 7.75 -1.97
CA ASP A 168 -29.04 6.99 -2.53
C ASP A 168 -29.86 7.97 -3.42
N GLY A 169 -29.66 7.92 -4.72
CA GLY A 169 -30.15 8.93 -5.65
C GLY A 169 -29.59 10.31 -5.34
N GLU A 170 -30.46 11.27 -4.99
CA GLU A 170 -30.06 12.63 -4.57
C GLU A 170 -29.84 12.76 -3.05
N LYS A 171 -30.26 11.76 -2.26
CA LYS A 171 -30.14 11.79 -0.80
C LYS A 171 -28.75 11.38 -0.36
N SER A 172 -28.07 12.23 0.41
CA SER A 172 -26.83 11.86 1.09
C SER A 172 -27.12 10.92 2.23
N LEU A 173 -26.36 9.83 2.32
CA LEU A 173 -26.44 8.83 3.38
C LEU A 173 -25.37 9.07 4.44
N ASN A 174 -25.68 8.71 5.66
CA ASN A 174 -24.69 8.67 6.72
C ASN A 174 -23.76 7.47 6.52
N PHE A 175 -22.47 7.66 6.79
CA PHE A 175 -21.52 6.57 6.77
C PHE A 175 -20.48 6.74 7.87
N LYS A 176 -19.92 5.61 8.30
CA LYS A 176 -18.79 5.56 9.22
C LYS A 176 -17.61 4.87 8.53
N ARG A 177 -16.45 5.46 8.63
CA ARG A 177 -15.19 4.87 8.13
C ARG A 177 -14.30 4.47 9.28
N GLU A 178 -13.85 3.20 9.30
CA GLU A 178 -12.84 2.68 10.21
C GLU A 178 -11.79 1.94 9.36
N GLU A 179 -10.70 2.63 9.03
CA GLU A 179 -9.67 2.21 8.07
C GLU A 179 -10.27 1.68 6.75
N GLN A 180 -10.22 0.38 6.50
CA GLN A 180 -10.78 -0.25 5.30
C GLN A 180 -12.28 -0.48 5.34
N ILE A 181 -12.91 -0.41 6.50
CA ILE A 181 -14.35 -0.68 6.65
C ILE A 181 -15.15 0.59 6.42
N LEU A 182 -16.10 0.52 5.51
CA LEU A 182 -17.11 1.52 5.22
C LEU A 182 -18.48 0.97 5.66
N ALA A 183 -19.01 1.47 6.75
CA ALA A 183 -20.38 1.17 7.21
C ALA A 183 -21.31 2.24 6.66
N VAL A 184 -22.26 1.85 5.81
CA VAL A 184 -23.26 2.74 5.19
C VAL A 184 -24.58 2.56 5.89
N ASP A 185 -25.13 3.64 6.42
CA ASP A 185 -26.42 3.70 7.09
C ASP A 185 -27.46 4.27 6.12
N PHE A 186 -28.42 3.45 5.73
CA PHE A 186 -29.50 3.83 4.82
C PHE A 186 -30.63 4.63 5.49
N GLY A 187 -30.62 4.73 6.84
CA GLY A 187 -31.63 5.45 7.62
C GLY A 187 -33.03 4.82 7.53
N ARG A 188 -33.10 3.59 7.08
CA ARG A 188 -34.28 2.73 7.03
C ARG A 188 -33.86 1.27 7.09
N GLU A 189 -34.69 0.43 7.65
CA GLU A 189 -34.50 -1.01 7.59
C GLU A 189 -34.70 -1.50 6.15
N ILE A 190 -33.73 -2.23 5.63
CA ILE A 190 -33.74 -2.88 4.33
C ILE A 190 -34.01 -4.35 4.60
N GLU A 191 -35.06 -4.91 4.02
CA GLU A 191 -35.42 -6.31 4.22
C GLU A 191 -34.52 -7.23 3.39
N LYS A 192 -34.40 -8.49 3.83
CA LYS A 192 -33.66 -9.50 3.06
C LYS A 192 -34.32 -9.71 1.69
N GLY A 193 -33.56 -9.57 0.63
CA GLY A 193 -33.98 -9.71 -0.76
C GLY A 193 -34.32 -8.37 -1.44
N ASP A 194 -34.37 -7.27 -0.71
CA ASP A 194 -34.56 -5.95 -1.30
C ASP A 194 -33.33 -5.55 -2.10
N THR A 195 -33.58 -4.95 -3.25
CA THR A 195 -32.52 -4.39 -4.12
C THR A 195 -32.45 -2.89 -3.95
N ILE A 196 -31.24 -2.36 -3.78
CA ILE A 196 -30.96 -0.95 -3.56
C ILE A 196 -29.89 -0.47 -4.53
N SER A 197 -30.02 0.76 -4.98
CA SER A 197 -29.01 1.46 -5.78
C SER A 197 -28.46 2.62 -4.99
N PHE A 198 -27.14 2.72 -4.88
CA PHE A 198 -26.47 3.83 -4.20
C PHE A 198 -25.09 4.07 -4.84
N SER A 199 -24.48 5.20 -4.52
CA SER A 199 -23.16 5.55 -5.02
C SER A 199 -22.21 5.98 -3.92
N VAL A 200 -20.93 5.71 -4.13
CA VAL A 200 -19.82 6.09 -3.23
C VAL A 200 -18.81 6.89 -4.01
N SER A 201 -18.48 8.09 -3.54
CA SER A 201 -17.43 8.95 -4.09
C SER A 201 -16.23 8.95 -3.16
N TYR A 202 -15.04 8.76 -3.71
CA TYR A 202 -13.80 8.72 -2.94
C TYR A 202 -12.60 9.19 -3.75
N GLU A 203 -11.55 9.61 -3.05
CA GLU A 203 -10.28 10.04 -3.62
C GLU A 203 -9.10 9.56 -2.77
N GLY A 204 -7.97 9.23 -3.39
CA GLY A 204 -6.76 8.89 -2.68
C GLY A 204 -5.77 8.05 -3.45
N ARG A 205 -4.84 7.45 -2.70
CA ARG A 205 -3.82 6.55 -3.20
C ARG A 205 -3.97 5.19 -2.52
N ILE A 206 -3.81 4.12 -3.30
CA ILE A 206 -3.84 2.75 -2.79
C ILE A 206 -2.68 2.52 -1.82
N LYS A 207 -2.99 1.88 -0.68
CA LYS A 207 -2.00 1.35 0.25
C LYS A 207 -1.79 -0.14 -0.01
N ASP A 208 -0.58 -0.52 -0.36
CA ASP A 208 -0.21 -1.90 -0.68
C ASP A 208 -0.15 -2.81 0.56
N ASP A 209 0.13 -2.25 1.74
CA ASP A 209 0.17 -2.97 3.02
C ASP A 209 -1.18 -3.61 3.41
N PHE A 210 -2.28 -3.17 2.78
CA PHE A 210 -3.60 -3.77 2.92
C PHE A 210 -3.81 -5.01 2.02
N CYS A 211 -2.97 -5.23 1.00
CA CYS A 211 -3.15 -6.32 0.06
C CYS A 211 -2.69 -7.67 0.63
N TYR A 212 -3.40 -8.74 0.26
CA TYR A 212 -3.04 -10.13 0.64
C TYR A 212 -2.79 -10.33 2.14
N LEU A 213 -3.70 -9.84 2.97
CA LEU A 213 -3.64 -10.02 4.43
C LEU A 213 -3.72 -11.50 4.85
N ASP A 214 -4.22 -12.39 3.99
CA ASP A 214 -4.27 -13.84 4.16
C ASP A 214 -2.90 -14.52 4.05
N ILE A 215 -1.89 -13.84 3.52
CA ILE A 215 -0.54 -14.38 3.45
C ILE A 215 0.20 -14.01 4.74
N PRO A 216 0.71 -15.01 5.51
CA PRO A 216 1.50 -14.75 6.71
C PRO A 216 2.73 -13.90 6.39
N GLU A 217 3.11 -13.01 7.31
CA GLU A 217 4.26 -12.12 7.15
C GLU A 217 5.57 -12.89 6.93
N GLU A 218 5.72 -14.04 7.58
CA GLU A 218 6.88 -14.93 7.42
C GLU A 218 7.04 -15.44 5.97
N VAL A 219 5.91 -15.65 5.27
CA VAL A 219 5.91 -16.05 3.86
C VAL A 219 6.24 -14.87 2.95
N LEU A 220 5.70 -13.68 3.25
CA LEU A 220 6.00 -12.45 2.51
C LEU A 220 7.48 -12.04 2.63
N GLN A 221 8.09 -12.34 3.77
CA GLN A 221 9.49 -12.01 4.05
C GLN A 221 10.48 -13.10 3.58
N GLN A 222 9.99 -14.24 3.05
CA GLN A 222 10.89 -15.28 2.58
C GLN A 222 11.82 -14.77 1.47
N PRO A 223 13.14 -14.96 1.64
CA PRO A 223 14.13 -14.37 0.74
C PRO A 223 14.15 -15.01 -0.66
N HIS A 224 13.60 -16.22 -0.83
CA HIS A 224 13.77 -17.03 -2.04
C HIS A 224 13.39 -16.33 -3.35
N ASP A 225 12.22 -15.73 -3.39
CA ASP A 225 11.76 -15.03 -4.59
C ASP A 225 12.48 -13.67 -4.76
N LYS A 226 12.80 -13.01 -3.65
CA LYS A 226 13.51 -11.73 -3.63
C LYS A 226 14.96 -11.88 -4.04
N GLU A 227 15.63 -12.95 -3.58
CA GLU A 227 17.03 -13.23 -3.94
C GLU A 227 17.21 -13.55 -5.42
N MET A 228 16.32 -14.35 -6.00
CA MET A 228 16.46 -14.81 -7.37
C MET A 228 16.10 -13.74 -8.40
N LEU A 229 15.08 -12.94 -8.13
CA LEU A 229 14.59 -11.96 -9.09
C LEU A 229 14.95 -10.50 -8.74
N LYS A 230 15.46 -10.23 -7.53
CA LYS A 230 15.71 -8.87 -7.02
C LYS A 230 14.49 -7.94 -7.17
N LEU A 231 13.30 -8.54 -7.15
CA LEU A 231 12.01 -7.88 -7.30
C LEU A 231 11.24 -8.02 -5.99
N ASP A 232 10.61 -6.95 -5.58
CA ASP A 232 9.58 -7.01 -4.56
C ASP A 232 8.21 -6.97 -5.22
N LYS A 233 7.27 -7.80 -4.74
CA LYS A 233 5.91 -7.79 -5.26
C LYS A 233 5.22 -6.52 -4.83
N LYS A 234 4.70 -5.77 -5.81
CA LYS A 234 3.71 -4.73 -5.60
C LYS A 234 2.41 -5.13 -6.25
N TYR A 235 1.33 -4.83 -5.58
CA TYR A 235 -0.02 -5.22 -5.99
C TYR A 235 -0.76 -4.06 -6.66
N SER A 236 -0.28 -2.85 -6.46
CA SER A 236 -0.72 -1.67 -7.19
C SER A 236 0.47 -0.81 -7.63
N PHE A 237 0.30 -0.15 -8.73
CA PHE A 237 1.18 0.93 -9.16
C PHE A 237 0.32 2.15 -9.43
N GLN A 238 0.71 3.27 -8.87
CA GLN A 238 -0.02 4.52 -8.99
C GLN A 238 0.99 5.67 -9.11
N THR A 239 1.43 5.86 -10.35
CA THR A 239 2.38 6.90 -10.74
C THR A 239 1.78 7.77 -11.84
N SER A 240 2.44 8.88 -12.20
CA SER A 240 2.03 9.72 -13.32
C SER A 240 2.06 9.00 -14.68
N ASP A 241 2.91 7.98 -14.83
CA ASP A 241 3.22 7.35 -16.09
C ASP A 241 2.58 5.96 -16.24
N TYR A 242 2.22 5.35 -15.14
CA TYR A 242 1.68 3.99 -15.12
C TYR A 242 0.78 3.77 -13.90
N VAL A 243 -0.40 3.20 -14.14
CA VAL A 243 -1.35 2.79 -13.10
C VAL A 243 -1.74 1.34 -13.33
N LEU A 244 -1.65 0.52 -12.29
CA LEU A 244 -2.13 -0.85 -12.25
C LEU A 244 -2.91 -1.07 -10.96
N PHE A 245 -4.17 -1.49 -11.07
CA PHE A 245 -4.98 -1.94 -9.95
C PHE A 245 -5.38 -3.39 -10.15
N THR A 246 -5.14 -4.19 -9.13
CA THR A 246 -5.62 -5.57 -9.07
C THR A 246 -6.84 -5.66 -8.15
N PRO A 247 -7.69 -6.68 -8.26
CA PRO A 247 -8.85 -6.85 -7.36
C PRO A 247 -8.46 -6.89 -5.88
N GLU A 248 -7.27 -7.40 -5.55
CA GLU A 248 -6.75 -7.56 -4.20
C GLU A 248 -6.43 -6.23 -3.53
N THR A 249 -6.35 -5.16 -4.31
CA THR A 249 -6.11 -3.82 -3.77
C THR A 249 -7.35 -3.17 -3.18
N TYR A 250 -8.54 -3.75 -3.38
CA TYR A 250 -9.82 -3.19 -2.94
C TYR A 250 -9.98 -1.72 -3.37
N TRP A 251 -9.61 -1.42 -4.61
CA TRP A 251 -9.66 -0.06 -5.13
C TRP A 251 -11.08 0.46 -5.40
N TYR A 252 -12.09 -0.41 -5.32
CA TYR A 252 -13.51 -0.08 -5.31
C TYR A 252 -14.20 -0.79 -4.13
N PRO A 253 -15.35 -0.26 -3.61
CA PRO A 253 -16.04 -0.85 -2.48
C PRO A 253 -16.51 -2.27 -2.78
N ARG A 254 -16.12 -3.25 -1.96
CA ARG A 254 -16.57 -4.63 -2.04
C ARG A 254 -17.43 -4.98 -0.84
N PRO A 255 -18.49 -5.81 -0.99
CA PRO A 255 -19.35 -6.19 0.14
C PRO A 255 -18.57 -6.93 1.22
N GLY A 256 -18.91 -6.63 2.47
CA GLY A 256 -18.32 -7.28 3.63
C GLY A 256 -16.94 -6.75 3.99
N THR A 257 -16.12 -7.62 4.58
CA THR A 257 -14.75 -7.30 5.02
C THR A 257 -13.71 -7.88 4.08
N GLY A 258 -12.45 -7.47 4.23
CA GLY A 258 -11.30 -8.19 3.70
C GLY A 258 -11.03 -9.48 4.49
N TYR A 259 -9.79 -9.98 4.41
CA TYR A 259 -9.36 -11.19 5.11
C TYR A 259 -9.68 -11.15 6.60
N SER A 260 -10.22 -12.26 7.09
CA SER A 260 -10.46 -12.52 8.51
C SER A 260 -10.02 -13.94 8.86
N ASP A 261 -9.29 -14.08 9.96
CA ASP A 261 -8.92 -15.37 10.53
C ASP A 261 -10.05 -16.04 11.33
N LYS A 262 -11.14 -15.30 11.61
CA LYS A 262 -12.30 -15.79 12.36
C LYS A 262 -13.37 -16.45 11.50
N SER A 263 -13.41 -16.17 10.19
CA SER A 263 -14.43 -16.73 9.31
C SER A 263 -13.86 -17.03 7.92
N PRO A 264 -13.98 -18.27 7.43
CA PRO A 264 -13.61 -18.62 6.07
C PRO A 264 -14.51 -17.94 5.03
N ASP A 265 -15.68 -17.46 5.40
CA ASP A 265 -16.67 -16.84 4.52
C ASP A 265 -16.29 -15.43 4.06
N TRP A 266 -15.16 -14.89 4.51
CA TRP A 266 -14.65 -13.62 4.01
C TRP A 266 -14.40 -13.64 2.48
N GLN A 267 -14.10 -14.81 1.92
CA GLN A 267 -13.85 -15.01 0.47
C GLN A 267 -15.11 -15.16 -0.37
N GLN A 268 -16.31 -15.05 0.19
CA GLN A 268 -17.52 -15.15 -0.61
C GLN A 268 -17.50 -14.11 -1.73
N THR A 269 -17.38 -14.60 -2.96
CA THR A 269 -17.42 -13.81 -4.17
C THR A 269 -18.78 -13.97 -4.84
N TYR A 270 -19.45 -12.85 -5.04
CA TYR A 270 -20.65 -12.78 -5.87
C TYR A 270 -20.21 -12.33 -7.27
N PHE A 271 -20.83 -12.92 -8.30
CA PHE A 271 -20.62 -12.48 -9.67
C PHE A 271 -21.35 -11.16 -9.88
N SER A 272 -20.62 -10.13 -10.27
CA SER A 272 -21.16 -8.82 -10.55
C SER A 272 -20.89 -8.43 -12.00
N ARG A 273 -21.78 -7.67 -12.60
CA ARG A 273 -21.55 -7.00 -13.88
C ARG A 273 -20.87 -5.67 -13.64
N PHE A 274 -19.94 -5.31 -14.51
CA PHE A 274 -19.17 -4.07 -14.37
C PHE A 274 -19.31 -3.20 -15.62
N ARG A 275 -19.51 -1.92 -15.40
CA ARG A 275 -19.23 -0.86 -16.36
C ARG A 275 -18.10 -0.02 -15.81
N LEU A 276 -17.06 0.17 -16.61
CA LEU A 276 -15.87 0.92 -16.20
C LEU A 276 -15.64 2.05 -17.20
N ASP A 277 -15.65 3.29 -16.70
CA ASP A 277 -15.29 4.50 -17.44
C ASP A 277 -14.02 5.10 -16.80
N VAL A 278 -12.93 5.13 -17.56
CA VAL A 278 -11.62 5.58 -17.08
C VAL A 278 -11.21 6.84 -17.81
N LYS A 279 -10.87 7.88 -17.07
CA LYS A 279 -10.23 9.11 -17.56
C LYS A 279 -8.76 9.12 -17.17
N PRO A 280 -7.87 8.60 -18.02
CA PRO A 280 -6.44 8.58 -17.76
C PRO A 280 -5.84 9.98 -17.90
N LEU A 281 -4.62 10.16 -17.41
CA LEU A 281 -3.82 11.36 -17.71
C LEU A 281 -3.51 11.45 -19.22
N PRO A 282 -3.28 12.67 -19.76
CA PRO A 282 -2.89 12.86 -21.15
C PRO A 282 -1.68 12.00 -21.52
N GLY A 283 -1.79 11.24 -22.61
CA GLY A 283 -0.73 10.35 -23.09
C GLY A 283 -0.82 8.92 -22.56
N LEU A 284 -1.69 8.62 -21.60
CA LEU A 284 -1.94 7.26 -21.13
C LEU A 284 -3.15 6.64 -21.81
N VAL A 285 -3.13 5.32 -21.95
CA VAL A 285 -4.23 4.51 -22.51
C VAL A 285 -4.69 3.54 -21.43
N SER A 286 -6.00 3.49 -21.18
CA SER A 286 -6.58 2.50 -20.28
C SER A 286 -6.77 1.17 -21.00
N ILE A 287 -6.34 0.09 -20.34
CA ILE A 287 -6.47 -1.29 -20.82
C ILE A 287 -7.24 -2.08 -19.78
N SER A 288 -8.26 -2.80 -20.22
CA SER A 288 -9.04 -3.71 -19.38
C SER A 288 -9.40 -4.96 -20.18
N GLN A 289 -9.92 -5.98 -19.53
CA GLN A 289 -10.25 -7.27 -20.15
C GLN A 289 -11.41 -7.23 -21.15
N SER A 290 -12.12 -6.12 -21.27
CA SER A 290 -13.23 -5.98 -22.22
C SER A 290 -12.79 -5.42 -23.58
N ALA A 291 -13.27 -6.05 -24.65
CA ALA A 291 -12.72 -5.93 -25.99
C ALA A 291 -13.26 -4.76 -26.87
N ASN A 292 -14.24 -3.97 -26.44
CA ASN A 292 -15.00 -3.17 -27.40
C ASN A 292 -14.90 -1.64 -27.32
N ASN A 293 -14.21 -1.08 -26.36
CA ASN A 293 -13.97 0.37 -26.35
C ASN A 293 -12.79 0.68 -25.42
N PRO A 294 -11.75 1.40 -25.85
CA PRO A 294 -10.60 1.72 -24.99
C PRO A 294 -10.98 2.58 -23.76
N TYR A 295 -12.20 3.10 -23.72
CA TYR A 295 -12.68 3.95 -22.61
C TYR A 295 -13.89 3.37 -21.87
N ARG A 296 -14.48 2.28 -22.33
CA ARG A 296 -15.62 1.61 -21.68
C ARG A 296 -15.44 0.10 -21.72
N CYS A 297 -15.35 -0.50 -20.55
CA CYS A 297 -15.22 -1.93 -20.39
C CYS A 297 -16.46 -2.48 -19.70
N LEU A 298 -17.11 -3.47 -20.33
CA LEU A 298 -18.09 -4.32 -19.69
C LEU A 298 -17.38 -5.62 -19.33
N LEU A 299 -17.21 -5.86 -18.03
CA LEU A 299 -16.74 -7.14 -17.51
C LEU A 299 -17.97 -7.99 -17.19
N TYR A 300 -18.04 -9.20 -17.72
CA TYR A 300 -19.08 -10.18 -17.43
C TYR A 300 -18.56 -11.21 -16.43
#